data_48e3ef4a73be73a67ee864a7871ba79c
#
_entry.id   48e3ef4a73be73a67ee864a7871ba79c
#
_cell.length_a   1.000
_cell.length_b   1.000
_cell.length_c   1.000
_cell.angle_alpha   90.00
_cell.angle_beta   90.00
_cell.angle_gamma   90.00
#
_symmetry.space_group_name_H-M   'P 1'
#
loop_
_entity.id
_entity.type
_entity.pdbx_description
1 polymer ?
#
loop_
_entity_poly.entity_id
_entity_poly.type
_entity_poly.pdbx_seq_one_letter_code
_entity_poly.pdbx_strand_id
1 'polypeptide(L)' 'MSEFCFNVKQGILTKNIKEFAERAAKYDVSYTVRPLAFDEARVSLEGSCDSKIALLAGILAHKEEE' A
#
# COMPACT_ATOMS: atom_id res chain seq x y z
N MET A 1 13.10 1.94 12.35
CA MET A 1 12.03 2.17 11.38
C MET A 1 11.93 1.01 10.42
N SER A 2 10.72 0.63 10.08
CA SER A 2 10.49 -0.49 9.17
C SER A 2 10.04 0.01 7.82
N GLU A 3 10.44 -0.69 6.78
CA GLU A 3 10.08 -0.36 5.40
C GLU A 3 9.66 -1.63 4.67
N PHE A 4 8.64 -1.51 3.86
CA PHE A 4 8.14 -2.63 3.08
C PHE A 4 7.66 -2.14 1.72
N CYS A 5 8.09 -2.83 0.66
CA CYS A 5 7.72 -2.48 -0.71
C CYS A 5 7.00 -3.66 -1.35
N PHE A 6 5.99 -3.36 -2.16
CA PHE A 6 5.28 -4.39 -2.90
C PHE A 6 4.71 -3.80 -4.19
N ASN A 7 4.36 -4.67 -5.13
CA ASN A 7 3.74 -4.27 -6.38
C ASN A 7 2.26 -4.57 -6.35
N VAL A 8 1.48 -3.72 -6.99
CA VAL A 8 0.03 -3.86 -7.09
C VAL A 8 -0.41 -3.33 -8.44
N LYS A 9 -1.53 -3.81 -8.94
CA LYS A 9 -2.08 -3.29 -10.20
C LYS A 9 -2.58 -1.87 -9.98
N GLN A 10 -2.27 -0.98 -10.93
CA GLN A 10 -2.67 0.42 -10.83
C GLN A 10 -4.18 0.60 -10.69
N GLY A 11 -4.95 -0.22 -11.39
CA GLY A 11 -6.40 -0.17 -11.29
C GLY A 11 -6.91 -0.45 -9.88
N ILE A 12 -6.33 -1.45 -9.23
CA ILE A 12 -6.68 -1.82 -7.86
C ILE A 12 -6.28 -0.70 -6.90
N LEU A 13 -5.08 -0.17 -7.07
CA LEU A 13 -4.59 0.92 -6.24
C LEU A 13 -5.49 2.16 -6.36
N THR A 14 -5.79 2.58 -7.59
CA THR A 14 -6.61 3.76 -7.83
C THR A 14 -8.00 3.60 -7.22
N LYS A 15 -8.59 2.42 -7.39
CA LYS A 15 -9.93 2.13 -6.88
C LYS A 15 -9.98 2.17 -5.35
N ASN A 16 -8.89 1.82 -4.69
CA ASN A 16 -8.85 1.70 -3.24
C ASN A 16 -7.97 2.74 -2.56
N ILE A 17 -7.46 3.71 -3.31
CA ILE A 17 -6.49 4.68 -2.78
C ILE A 17 -7.04 5.49 -1.62
N LYS A 18 -8.30 5.84 -1.66
CA LYS A 18 -8.91 6.64 -0.60
C LYS A 18 -8.91 5.89 0.73
N GLU A 19 -9.35 4.64 0.71
CA GLU A 19 -9.35 3.80 1.90
C GLU A 19 -7.93 3.56 2.39
N PHE A 20 -7.02 3.27 1.45
CA PHE A 20 -5.62 3.03 1.77
C PHE A 20 -4.99 4.26 2.43
N ALA A 21 -5.22 5.45 1.88
CA ALA A 21 -4.68 6.69 2.43
C ALA A 21 -5.23 6.98 3.83
N GLU A 22 -6.51 6.75 4.04
CA GLU A 22 -7.13 6.95 5.35
C GLU A 22 -6.53 6.01 6.40
N ARG A 23 -6.31 4.75 6.02
CA ARG A 23 -5.71 3.78 6.94
C ARG A 23 -4.25 4.10 7.21
N ALA A 24 -3.52 4.55 6.20
CA ALA A 24 -2.12 4.94 6.38
C ALA A 24 -2.01 6.08 7.40
N ALA A 25 -2.87 7.08 7.30
CA ALA A 25 -2.90 8.18 8.24
C ALA A 25 -3.25 7.69 9.64
N LYS A 26 -4.21 6.79 9.75
CA LYS A 26 -4.63 6.23 11.03
C LYS A 26 -3.51 5.45 11.71
N TYR A 27 -2.73 4.71 10.93
CA TYR A 27 -1.65 3.88 11.46
C TYR A 27 -0.32 4.61 11.57
N ASP A 28 -0.28 5.88 11.19
CA ASP A 28 0.94 6.68 11.18
C ASP A 28 2.02 6.03 10.30
N VAL A 29 1.60 5.55 9.14
CA VAL A 29 2.48 4.94 8.14
C VAL A 29 2.55 5.86 6.92
N SER A 30 3.76 6.14 6.46
CA SER A 30 3.98 6.90 5.24
C SER A 30 3.99 5.96 4.05
N TYR A 31 3.49 6.40 2.92
CA TYR A 31 3.52 5.59 1.72
C TYR A 31 3.92 6.43 0.51
N THR A 32 4.56 5.76 -0.45
CA THR A 32 4.97 6.35 -1.71
C THR A 32 4.53 5.40 -2.83
N VAL A 33 3.99 5.96 -3.90
CA VAL A 33 3.54 5.16 -5.04
C VAL A 33 4.38 5.53 -6.26
N ARG A 34 4.90 4.51 -6.95
CA ARG A 34 5.68 4.70 -8.17
C ARG A 34 5.04 3.90 -9.30
N PRO A 35 4.61 4.55 -10.37
CA PRO A 35 4.03 3.81 -11.50
C PRO A 35 5.09 2.98 -12.22
N LEU A 36 4.69 1.79 -12.64
CA LEU A 36 5.53 0.86 -13.39
C LEU A 36 4.84 0.54 -14.71
N ALA A 37 5.51 -0.22 -15.56
CA ALA A 37 4.94 -0.67 -16.84
C ALA A 37 3.84 -1.72 -16.60
N PHE A 38 3.01 -1.95 -17.63
CA PHE A 38 2.00 -3.01 -17.64
C PHE A 38 0.95 -2.91 -16.53
N ASP A 39 0.47 -1.68 -16.30
CA ASP A 39 -0.60 -1.43 -15.32
C ASP A 39 -0.20 -1.80 -13.88
N GLU A 40 1.08 -1.73 -13.56
CA GLU A 40 1.55 -2.00 -12.21
C GLU A 40 2.07 -0.75 -11.54
N ALA A 41 2.08 -0.77 -10.22
CA ALA A 41 2.65 0.29 -9.40
C ALA A 41 3.39 -0.33 -8.23
N ARG A 42 4.47 0.30 -7.83
CA ARG A 42 5.21 -0.09 -6.63
C ARG A 42 4.78 0.80 -5.48
N VAL A 43 4.41 0.19 -4.39
CA VAL A 43 4.01 0.90 -3.18
C VAL A 43 5.07 0.66 -2.12
N SER A 44 5.61 1.73 -1.57
CA SER A 44 6.59 1.67 -0.49
C SER A 44 5.95 2.18 0.78
N LEU A 45 6.02 1.39 1.85
CA LEU A 45 5.47 1.75 3.16
C LEU A 45 6.61 1.93 4.16
N GLU A 46 6.50 2.94 4.99
CA GLU A 46 7.49 3.23 6.02
C GLU A 46 6.79 3.63 7.31
N GLY A 47 7.20 3.03 8.40
CA GLY A 47 6.61 3.32 9.70
C GLY A 47 7.42 2.70 10.83
N SER A 48 6.99 2.93 12.06
CA SER A 48 7.68 2.44 13.25
C SER A 48 7.17 1.08 13.73
N CYS A 49 6.08 0.58 13.15
CA CYS A 49 5.48 -0.68 13.60
C CYS A 49 5.24 -1.62 12.43
N ASP A 50 5.92 -2.77 12.43
CA ASP A 50 5.81 -3.77 11.37
C ASP A 50 4.39 -4.31 11.23
N SER A 51 3.70 -4.50 12.34
CA SER A 51 2.32 -5.02 12.33
C SER A 51 1.38 -4.10 11.58
N LYS A 52 1.52 -2.79 11.78
CA LYS A 52 0.68 -1.81 11.10
C LYS A 52 1.00 -1.73 9.63
N ILE A 53 2.28 -1.83 9.28
CA ILE A 53 2.71 -1.86 7.88
C ILE A 53 2.13 -3.10 7.19
N ALA A 54 2.19 -4.25 7.84
CA ALA A 54 1.64 -5.49 7.30
C ALA A 54 0.13 -5.41 7.11
N LEU A 55 -0.59 -4.83 8.07
CA LEU A 55 -2.03 -4.64 7.95
C LEU A 55 -2.38 -3.74 6.76
N LEU A 56 -1.64 -2.66 6.61
CA LEU A 56 -1.88 -1.72 5.52
C LEU A 56 -1.59 -2.37 4.16
N ALA A 57 -0.48 -3.09 4.04
CA ALA A 57 -0.15 -3.81 2.82
C ALA A 57 -1.21 -4.87 2.49
N GLY A 58 -1.74 -5.52 3.50
CA GLY A 58 -2.77 -6.54 3.34
C GLY A 58 -4.06 -6.03 2.71
N ILE A 59 -4.39 -4.77 2.91
CA ILE A 59 -5.58 -4.18 2.31
C ILE A 59 -5.55 -4.31 0.79
N LEU A 60 -4.45 -3.89 0.15
CA LEU A 60 -4.32 -3.97 -1.30
C LEU A 60 -4.06 -5.39 -1.77
N ALA A 61 -3.25 -6.16 -1.05
CA ALA A 61 -2.99 -7.55 -1.42
C ALA A 61 -4.27 -8.37 -1.41
N HIS A 62 -5.13 -8.16 -0.43
CA HIS A 62 -6.41 -8.87 -0.35
C HIS A 62 -7.32 -8.52 -1.52
N LYS A 63 -7.38 -7.24 -1.89
CA LYS A 63 -8.18 -6.80 -3.03
C LYS A 63 -7.69 -7.38 -4.33
N GLU A 64 -6.39 -7.59 -4.47
CA GLU A 64 -5.80 -8.15 -5.67
C GLU A 64 -6.17 -9.62 -5.88
N GLU A 65 -6.42 -10.34 -4.79
CA GLU A 65 -6.82 -11.74 -4.85
C GLU A 65 -8.29 -11.93 -5.23
N GLU A 66 -9.09 -10.90 -5.09
CA GLU A 66 -10.50 -10.92 -5.47
C GLU A 66 -10.64 -10.72 -6.98
#